data_57aaf35ea3a5352738aaefa05c7cd545
#
_entry.id   57aaf35ea3a5352738aaefa05c7cd545
#
_cell.length_a   1.000
_cell.length_b   1.000
_cell.length_c   1.000
_cell.angle_alpha   90.00
_cell.angle_beta   90.00
_cell.angle_gamma   90.00
#
_symmetry.space_group_name_H-M   'P 1'
#
loop_
_entity.id
_entity.type
_entity.pdbx_description
1 polymer ?
#
loop_
_entity_poly.entity_id
_entity_poly.type
_entity_poly.pdbx_seq_one_letter_code
_entity_poly.pdbx_strand_id
1 'polypeptide(L)'
;SPDLIRSLLQVELTKRSNPKEAIKAARSKLHQVGTAYLEAPPPFADWQNELSTLPANLADPAVRAYLLTRLPAHASTRERLSILPEFFHTCLAGVKNIRSVLDVACGLTPLTLPWMPLQPGFTYTACDIFTDLIDFLQGFFNHFEINGHAIVADVLRDLPPVHADLTLLLKTIPCLE
;
A
#
# COMPACT_ATOMS: atom_id res chain seq x y z
N SER A 1 -2.65 -11.68 -4.38
CA SER A 1 -2.89 -12.81 -3.46
C SER A 1 -3.53 -13.98 -4.20
N PRO A 2 -3.03 -15.22 -4.06
CA PRO A 2 -3.63 -16.42 -4.67
C PRO A 2 -5.09 -16.66 -4.25
N ASP A 3 -5.43 -16.29 -3.02
CA ASP A 3 -6.78 -16.47 -2.49
C ASP A 3 -7.79 -15.52 -3.12
N LEU A 4 -7.40 -14.29 -3.43
CA LEU A 4 -8.22 -13.36 -4.22
C LEU A 4 -8.51 -13.94 -5.61
N ILE A 5 -7.48 -14.47 -6.29
CA ILE A 5 -7.63 -15.07 -7.62
C ILE A 5 -8.61 -16.24 -7.58
N ARG A 6 -8.42 -17.15 -6.62
CA ARG A 6 -9.25 -18.35 -6.44
C ARG A 6 -10.70 -17.97 -6.19
N SER A 7 -10.92 -17.02 -5.35
CA SER A 7 -12.21 -16.51 -4.96
C SER A 7 -12.96 -15.80 -6.10
N LEU A 8 -12.30 -14.89 -6.81
CA LEU A 8 -12.90 -14.24 -7.98
C LEU A 8 -13.29 -15.26 -9.05
N LEU A 9 -12.42 -16.25 -9.28
CA LEU A 9 -12.72 -17.34 -10.22
C LEU A 9 -13.94 -18.14 -9.77
N GLN A 10 -14.05 -18.46 -8.49
CA GLN A 10 -15.17 -19.19 -7.92
C GLN A 10 -16.51 -18.44 -8.12
N VAL A 11 -16.52 -17.14 -7.82
CA VAL A 11 -17.70 -16.27 -8.06
C VAL A 11 -18.07 -16.22 -9.55
N GLU A 12 -17.08 -16.13 -10.43
CA GLU A 12 -17.39 -16.10 -11.89
C GLU A 12 -17.83 -17.44 -12.44
N LEU A 13 -17.38 -18.56 -11.88
CA LEU A 13 -17.84 -19.90 -12.21
C LEU A 13 -19.30 -20.16 -11.79
N THR A 14 -19.78 -19.53 -10.71
CA THR A 14 -21.20 -19.62 -10.33
C THR A 14 -22.12 -18.83 -11.27
N LYS A 15 -21.58 -17.76 -11.90
CA LYS A 15 -22.35 -16.88 -12.78
C LYS A 15 -22.33 -17.30 -14.26
N ARG A 16 -21.40 -18.14 -14.65
CA ARG A 16 -21.16 -18.52 -16.06
C ARG A 16 -21.04 -20.03 -16.21
N SER A 17 -21.80 -20.58 -17.16
CA SER A 17 -21.74 -21.99 -17.48
C SER A 17 -20.45 -22.40 -18.22
N ASN A 18 -19.80 -21.44 -18.90
CA ASN A 18 -18.58 -21.70 -19.65
C ASN A 18 -17.33 -21.30 -18.79
N PRO A 19 -16.46 -22.26 -18.41
CA PRO A 19 -15.28 -22.01 -17.62
C PRO A 19 -14.29 -21.00 -18.26
N LYS A 20 -14.18 -20.99 -19.61
CA LYS A 20 -13.31 -20.04 -20.32
C LYS A 20 -13.80 -18.60 -20.15
N GLU A 21 -15.10 -18.38 -20.17
CA GLU A 21 -15.69 -17.07 -19.93
C GLU A 21 -15.54 -16.64 -18.48
N ALA A 22 -15.69 -17.57 -17.54
CA ALA A 22 -15.46 -17.31 -16.12
C ALA A 22 -14.01 -16.87 -15.86
N ILE A 23 -13.02 -17.57 -16.43
CA ILE A 23 -11.61 -17.20 -16.33
C ILE A 23 -11.35 -15.81 -16.95
N LYS A 24 -11.90 -15.54 -18.13
CA LYS A 24 -11.75 -14.22 -18.78
C LYS A 24 -12.32 -13.11 -17.92
N ALA A 25 -13.49 -13.31 -17.33
CA ALA A 25 -14.13 -12.34 -16.46
C ALA A 25 -13.36 -12.13 -15.13
N ALA A 26 -12.88 -13.21 -14.51
CA ALA A 26 -12.04 -13.11 -13.32
C ALA A 26 -10.73 -12.33 -13.60
N ARG A 27 -10.08 -12.60 -14.75
CA ARG A 27 -8.90 -11.84 -15.20
C ARG A 27 -9.22 -10.36 -15.43
N SER A 28 -10.36 -10.04 -16.05
CA SER A 28 -10.76 -8.65 -16.28
C SER A 28 -10.96 -7.90 -14.97
N LYS A 29 -11.60 -8.53 -13.97
CA LYS A 29 -11.77 -7.94 -12.64
C LYS A 29 -10.45 -7.75 -11.91
N LEU A 30 -9.57 -8.75 -11.94
CA LEU A 30 -8.22 -8.62 -11.38
C LEU A 30 -7.44 -7.48 -12.03
N HIS A 31 -7.57 -7.35 -13.35
CA HIS A 31 -6.93 -6.26 -14.08
C HIS A 31 -7.51 -4.90 -13.67
N GLN A 32 -8.83 -4.76 -13.55
CA GLN A 32 -9.48 -3.53 -13.11
C GLN A 32 -9.01 -3.10 -11.71
N VAL A 33 -8.97 -4.05 -10.76
CA VAL A 33 -8.48 -3.78 -9.40
C VAL A 33 -6.97 -3.48 -9.40
N GLY A 34 -6.18 -4.27 -10.15
CA GLY A 34 -4.72 -4.17 -10.14
C GLY A 34 -4.16 -2.97 -10.89
N THR A 35 -4.85 -2.51 -11.95
CA THR A 35 -4.37 -1.40 -12.79
C THR A 35 -5.01 -0.06 -12.49
N ALA A 36 -5.97 -0.02 -11.58
CA ALA A 36 -6.63 1.24 -11.19
C ALA A 36 -5.61 2.32 -10.78
N TYR A 37 -4.49 1.92 -10.17
CA TYR A 37 -3.48 2.84 -9.64
C TYR A 37 -2.04 2.52 -10.05
N LEU A 38 -1.79 1.39 -10.72
CA LEU A 38 -0.49 0.95 -11.20
C LEU A 38 -0.55 0.77 -12.73
N GLU A 39 0.16 1.59 -13.47
CA GLU A 39 0.28 1.45 -14.94
C GLU A 39 1.07 0.19 -15.33
N ALA A 40 2.09 -0.15 -14.53
CA ALA A 40 2.87 -1.37 -14.63
C ALA A 40 3.34 -1.78 -13.22
N PRO A 41 3.60 -3.08 -12.99
CA PRO A 41 4.20 -3.52 -11.73
C PRO A 41 5.57 -2.86 -11.53
N PRO A 42 5.81 -2.13 -10.41
CA PRO A 42 7.13 -1.59 -10.13
C PRO A 42 8.17 -2.70 -9.93
N PRO A 43 9.45 -2.44 -10.26
CA PRO A 43 10.54 -3.41 -10.05
C PRO A 43 10.94 -3.44 -8.56
N PHE A 44 10.09 -3.98 -7.70
CA PHE A 44 10.28 -3.96 -6.25
C PHE A 44 11.58 -4.61 -5.79
N ALA A 45 12.06 -5.66 -6.49
CA ALA A 45 13.33 -6.30 -6.17
C ALA A 45 14.52 -5.34 -6.38
N ASP A 46 14.51 -4.56 -7.47
CA ASP A 46 15.56 -3.57 -7.73
C ASP A 46 15.47 -2.43 -6.70
N TRP A 47 14.26 -1.98 -6.37
CA TRP A 47 14.03 -0.97 -5.35
C TRP A 47 14.54 -1.42 -3.98
N GLN A 48 14.35 -2.69 -3.63
CA GLN A 48 14.86 -3.24 -2.37
C GLN A 48 16.40 -3.27 -2.34
N ASN A 49 17.03 -3.64 -3.45
CA ASN A 49 18.48 -3.62 -3.56
C ASN A 49 19.04 -2.21 -3.43
N GLU A 50 18.45 -1.23 -4.12
CA GLU A 50 18.85 0.18 -4.02
C GLU A 50 18.63 0.72 -2.61
N LEU A 51 17.49 0.42 -1.97
CA LEU A 51 17.15 0.83 -0.62
C LEU A 51 18.22 0.36 0.37
N SER A 52 18.71 -0.87 0.23
CA SER A 52 19.72 -1.45 1.13
C SER A 52 21.05 -0.69 1.13
N THR A 53 21.32 0.12 0.12
CA THR A 53 22.55 0.94 0.02
C THR A 53 22.41 2.31 0.67
N LEU A 54 21.20 2.70 1.08
CA LEU A 54 20.90 4.01 1.66
C LEU A 54 21.08 4.00 3.19
N PRO A 55 21.30 5.17 3.81
CA PRO A 55 21.30 5.29 5.26
C PRO A 55 19.97 4.83 5.88
N ALA A 56 20.02 4.13 7.00
CA ALA A 56 18.82 3.71 7.76
C ALA A 56 18.21 4.87 8.55
N ASN A 57 17.94 5.99 7.88
CA ASN A 57 17.39 7.20 8.48
C ASN A 57 16.39 7.87 7.53
N LEU A 58 15.11 7.84 7.86
CA LEU A 58 14.04 8.47 7.07
C LEU A 58 14.18 9.99 6.90
N ALA A 59 14.92 10.67 7.78
CA ALA A 59 15.15 12.11 7.69
C ALA A 59 16.30 12.45 6.72
N ASP A 60 17.11 11.46 6.31
CA ASP A 60 18.23 11.68 5.41
C ASP A 60 17.77 12.22 4.05
N PRO A 61 18.41 13.30 3.53
CA PRO A 61 18.04 13.89 2.24
C PRO A 61 18.15 12.91 1.06
N ALA A 62 19.13 12.00 1.06
CA ALA A 62 19.27 11.01 0.00
C ALA A 62 18.12 9.99 0.02
N VAL A 63 17.69 9.57 1.22
CA VAL A 63 16.53 8.69 1.40
C VAL A 63 15.27 9.39 0.90
N ARG A 64 15.02 10.64 1.30
CA ARG A 64 13.84 11.39 0.85
C ARG A 64 13.84 11.59 -0.68
N ALA A 65 14.99 11.90 -1.27
CA ALA A 65 15.12 12.02 -2.72
C ALA A 65 14.82 10.69 -3.40
N TYR A 66 15.34 9.58 -2.90
CA TYR A 66 15.04 8.24 -3.39
C TYR A 66 13.54 7.95 -3.35
N LEU A 67 12.88 8.14 -2.22
CA LEU A 67 11.45 7.88 -2.05
C LEU A 67 10.60 8.72 -3.03
N LEU A 68 10.94 10.01 -3.20
CA LEU A 68 10.25 10.89 -4.15
C LEU A 68 10.33 10.39 -5.59
N THR A 69 11.38 9.66 -5.98
CA THR A 69 11.47 9.06 -7.33
C THR A 69 10.63 7.79 -7.48
N ARG A 70 10.21 7.14 -6.39
CA ARG A 70 9.40 5.90 -6.39
C ARG A 70 7.90 6.18 -6.26
N LEU A 71 7.51 7.19 -5.50
CA LEU A 71 6.11 7.56 -5.26
C LEU A 71 5.28 7.80 -6.53
N PRO A 72 5.82 8.32 -7.66
CA PRO A 72 5.07 8.49 -8.91
C PRO A 72 4.57 7.20 -9.55
N ALA A 73 5.15 6.05 -9.20
CA ALA A 73 4.76 4.76 -9.76
C ALA A 73 3.31 4.35 -9.39
N HIS A 74 2.77 4.93 -8.32
CA HIS A 74 1.38 4.69 -7.92
C HIS A 74 0.56 5.98 -8.06
N ALA A 75 -0.56 5.92 -8.78
CA ALA A 75 -1.36 7.11 -9.11
C ALA A 75 -1.79 7.90 -7.88
N SER A 76 -2.20 7.23 -6.80
CA SER A 76 -2.66 7.91 -5.59
C SER A 76 -1.55 8.69 -4.87
N THR A 77 -0.31 8.23 -4.89
CA THR A 77 0.83 8.95 -4.32
C THR A 77 1.35 10.02 -5.28
N ARG A 78 1.37 9.75 -6.59
CA ARG A 78 1.75 10.72 -7.62
C ARG A 78 0.93 12.02 -7.56
N GLU A 79 -0.38 11.91 -7.40
CA GLU A 79 -1.29 13.06 -7.33
C GLU A 79 -1.03 13.97 -6.11
N ARG A 80 -0.44 13.43 -5.05
CA ARG A 80 -0.18 14.16 -3.80
C ARG A 80 1.26 14.68 -3.67
N LEU A 81 2.15 14.34 -4.62
CA LEU A 81 3.57 14.68 -4.50
C LEU A 81 3.84 16.16 -4.26
N SER A 82 3.16 17.04 -4.99
CA SER A 82 3.37 18.49 -4.89
C SER A 82 2.92 19.09 -3.57
N ILE A 83 2.03 18.41 -2.86
CA ILE A 83 1.43 18.89 -1.59
C ILE A 83 1.70 17.93 -0.42
N LEU A 84 2.64 16.98 -0.59
CA LEU A 84 2.79 15.85 0.32
C LEU A 84 2.98 16.24 1.80
N PRO A 85 3.85 17.19 2.16
CA PRO A 85 4.00 17.63 3.55
C PRO A 85 2.73 18.30 4.08
N GLU A 86 2.13 19.19 3.30
CA GLU A 86 0.92 19.94 3.66
C GLU A 86 -0.29 19.02 3.77
N PHE A 87 -0.39 18.03 2.88
CA PHE A 87 -1.47 17.05 2.88
C PHE A 87 -1.58 16.34 4.23
N PHE A 88 -0.49 15.72 4.71
CA PHE A 88 -0.53 15.01 5.98
C PHE A 88 -0.67 15.94 7.17
N HIS A 89 -0.02 17.11 7.14
CA HIS A 89 -0.17 18.11 8.19
C HIS A 89 -1.63 18.54 8.34
N THR A 90 -2.30 18.82 7.23
CA THR A 90 -3.70 19.26 7.22
C THR A 90 -4.65 18.13 7.62
N CYS A 91 -4.50 16.96 7.01
CA CYS A 91 -5.39 15.83 7.29
C CYS A 91 -5.29 15.33 8.74
N LEU A 92 -4.12 15.42 9.35
CA LEU A 92 -3.86 14.92 10.70
C LEU A 92 -3.86 15.99 11.78
N ALA A 93 -4.09 17.27 11.44
CA ALA A 93 -4.04 18.39 12.40
C ALA A 93 -5.00 18.23 13.61
N GLY A 94 -6.13 17.54 13.42
CA GLY A 94 -7.12 17.29 14.47
C GLY A 94 -6.87 15.99 15.26
N VAL A 95 -5.93 15.15 14.84
CA VAL A 95 -5.69 13.83 15.44
C VAL A 95 -4.46 13.92 16.33
N LYS A 96 -4.64 13.67 17.63
CA LYS A 96 -3.56 13.74 18.62
C LYS A 96 -3.13 12.35 19.08
N ASN A 97 -1.85 12.24 19.46
CA ASN A 97 -1.31 11.01 20.07
C ASN A 97 -1.42 9.75 19.21
N ILE A 98 -1.18 9.88 17.89
CA ILE A 98 -1.17 8.74 16.98
C ILE A 98 0.02 7.84 17.34
N ARG A 99 -0.25 6.68 17.92
CA ARG A 99 0.73 5.64 18.27
C ARG A 99 0.64 4.43 17.37
N SER A 100 -0.50 4.24 16.70
CA SER A 100 -0.74 3.11 15.82
C SER A 100 -1.49 3.56 14.57
N VAL A 101 -1.02 3.08 13.42
CA VAL A 101 -1.61 3.37 12.10
C VAL A 101 -1.97 2.06 11.42
N LEU A 102 -3.19 1.98 10.89
CA LEU A 102 -3.62 0.96 9.95
C LEU A 102 -3.82 1.61 8.57
N ASP A 103 -3.07 1.18 7.58
CA ASP A 103 -3.15 1.67 6.21
C ASP A 103 -3.76 0.60 5.31
N VAL A 104 -4.99 0.85 4.89
CA VAL A 104 -5.86 -0.12 4.19
C VAL A 104 -5.77 0.09 2.68
N ALA A 105 -5.43 -0.97 1.94
CA ALA A 105 -5.08 -0.91 0.52
C ALA A 105 -4.01 0.15 0.28
N CYS A 106 -2.92 -0.02 0.99
CA CYS A 106 -1.93 1.02 1.27
C CYS A 106 -1.18 1.51 0.01
N GLY A 107 -1.03 0.67 -1.03
CA GLY A 107 -0.18 0.99 -2.18
C GLY A 107 1.21 1.45 -1.73
N LEU A 108 1.67 2.59 -2.25
CA LEU A 108 2.96 3.18 -1.87
C LEU A 108 2.85 4.23 -0.74
N THR A 109 1.71 4.35 -0.06
CA THR A 109 1.53 5.31 1.04
C THR A 109 2.59 5.15 2.15
N PRO A 110 3.04 3.93 2.55
CA PRO A 110 4.09 3.80 3.57
C PRO A 110 5.41 4.51 3.22
N LEU A 111 5.73 4.67 1.93
CA LEU A 111 6.91 5.43 1.49
C LEU A 111 6.80 6.93 1.79
N THR A 112 5.63 7.41 2.20
CA THR A 112 5.41 8.81 2.58
C THR A 112 5.63 9.08 4.08
N LEU A 113 6.05 8.09 4.85
CA LEU A 113 6.32 8.20 6.29
C LEU A 113 7.22 9.39 6.67
N PRO A 114 8.28 9.77 5.90
CA PRO A 114 9.09 10.94 6.23
C PRO A 114 8.34 12.27 6.27
N TRP A 115 7.12 12.33 5.76
CA TRP A 115 6.27 13.54 5.70
C TRP A 115 5.04 13.43 6.60
N MET A 116 4.83 12.30 7.28
CA MET A 116 3.75 12.14 8.25
C MET A 116 4.16 12.67 9.63
N PRO A 117 3.32 13.47 10.30
CA PRO A 117 3.60 14.00 11.64
C PRO A 117 3.33 12.95 12.73
N LEU A 118 4.00 11.79 12.62
CA LEU A 118 3.87 10.69 13.59
C LEU A 118 4.89 10.85 14.73
N GLN A 119 4.51 10.43 15.94
CA GLN A 119 5.39 10.45 17.10
C GLN A 119 6.40 9.28 17.03
N PRO A 120 7.65 9.46 17.54
CA PRO A 120 8.59 8.36 17.61
C PRO A 120 8.02 7.14 18.34
N GLY A 121 8.32 5.93 17.83
CA GLY A 121 7.84 4.67 18.41
C GLY A 121 6.42 4.28 18.02
N PHE A 122 5.84 4.92 16.99
CA PHE A 122 4.56 4.48 16.41
C PHE A 122 4.67 3.06 15.84
N THR A 123 3.54 2.36 15.77
CA THR A 123 3.38 1.13 15.01
C THR A 123 2.64 1.41 13.70
N TYR A 124 3.01 0.70 12.64
CA TYR A 124 2.40 0.88 11.32
C TYR A 124 2.01 -0.47 10.72
N THR A 125 0.74 -0.70 10.50
CA THR A 125 0.25 -1.89 9.78
C THR A 125 -0.21 -1.47 8.41
N ALA A 126 0.50 -1.94 7.38
CA ALA A 126 0.13 -1.74 5.98
C ALA A 126 -0.50 -3.00 5.43
N CYS A 127 -1.65 -2.90 4.76
CA CYS A 127 -2.25 -4.05 4.09
C CYS A 127 -2.62 -3.75 2.63
N ASP A 128 -2.34 -4.73 1.78
CA ASP A 128 -2.66 -4.67 0.35
C ASP A 128 -2.81 -6.08 -0.23
N ILE A 129 -3.35 -6.19 -1.43
CA ILE A 129 -3.54 -7.49 -2.14
C ILE A 129 -2.29 -7.96 -2.87
N PHE A 130 -1.32 -7.10 -3.13
CA PHE A 130 -0.13 -7.38 -3.91
C PHE A 130 1.02 -7.92 -3.05
N THR A 131 1.35 -9.19 -3.24
CA THR A 131 2.41 -9.87 -2.46
C THR A 131 3.76 -9.17 -2.61
N ASP A 132 4.18 -8.88 -3.85
CA ASP A 132 5.49 -8.27 -4.12
C ASP A 132 5.63 -6.88 -3.51
N LEU A 133 4.54 -6.10 -3.48
CA LEU A 133 4.48 -4.82 -2.78
C LEU A 133 4.65 -5.01 -1.27
N ILE A 134 3.93 -5.97 -0.70
CA ILE A 134 3.97 -6.26 0.74
C ILE A 134 5.36 -6.73 1.17
N ASP A 135 6.00 -7.59 0.38
CA ASP A 135 7.37 -8.04 0.64
C ASP A 135 8.36 -6.85 0.62
N PHE A 136 8.23 -5.97 -0.36
CA PHE A 136 9.02 -4.75 -0.44
C PHE A 136 8.77 -3.81 0.76
N LEU A 137 7.52 -3.60 1.15
CA LEU A 137 7.18 -2.75 2.29
C LEU A 137 7.68 -3.32 3.61
N GLN A 138 7.67 -4.63 3.79
CA GLN A 138 8.27 -5.24 4.97
C GLN A 138 9.79 -5.04 4.98
N GLY A 139 10.45 -5.15 3.84
CA GLY A 139 11.87 -4.82 3.68
C GLY A 139 12.16 -3.34 4.00
N PHE A 140 11.30 -2.44 3.56
CA PHE A 140 11.36 -1.01 3.89
C PHE A 140 11.26 -0.77 5.40
N PHE A 141 10.29 -1.36 6.08
CA PHE A 141 10.13 -1.23 7.52
C PHE A 141 11.34 -1.76 8.28
N ASN A 142 11.85 -2.92 7.87
CA ASN A 142 13.03 -3.53 8.49
C ASN A 142 14.29 -2.64 8.32
N HIS A 143 14.50 -2.09 7.12
CA HIS A 143 15.66 -1.23 6.83
C HIS A 143 15.70 0.03 7.70
N PHE A 144 14.53 0.65 7.93
CA PHE A 144 14.44 1.87 8.75
C PHE A 144 14.10 1.61 10.22
N GLU A 145 14.16 0.36 10.68
CA GLU A 145 13.83 -0.04 12.05
C GLU A 145 12.45 0.46 12.52
N ILE A 146 11.50 0.55 11.58
CA ILE A 146 10.13 0.94 11.88
C ILE A 146 9.42 -0.27 12.50
N ASN A 147 8.70 -0.08 13.60
CA ASN A 147 7.78 -1.10 14.13
C ASN A 147 6.58 -1.25 13.19
N GLY A 148 6.86 -1.83 12.01
CA GLY A 148 5.95 -1.95 10.89
C GLY A 148 5.67 -3.40 10.50
N HIS A 149 4.41 -3.66 10.16
CA HIS A 149 3.94 -4.94 9.64
C HIS A 149 3.26 -4.74 8.29
N ALA A 150 3.76 -5.41 7.26
CA ALA A 150 3.14 -5.45 5.95
C ALA A 150 2.40 -6.78 5.77
N ILE A 151 1.11 -6.73 5.44
CA ILE A 151 0.21 -7.89 5.44
C ILE A 151 -0.51 -7.98 4.11
N VAL A 152 -0.45 -9.15 3.47
CA VAL A 152 -1.30 -9.43 2.31
C VAL A 152 -2.74 -9.64 2.77
N ALA A 153 -3.65 -8.73 2.42
CA ALA A 153 -5.05 -8.81 2.81
C ALA A 153 -5.98 -8.34 1.70
N ASP A 154 -7.08 -9.07 1.51
CA ASP A 154 -8.22 -8.61 0.72
C ASP A 154 -9.21 -7.92 1.66
N VAL A 155 -9.17 -6.61 1.69
CA VAL A 155 -9.94 -5.78 2.63
C VAL A 155 -11.46 -5.87 2.47
N LEU A 156 -11.93 -6.43 1.35
CA LEU A 156 -13.36 -6.76 1.15
C LEU A 156 -13.79 -8.01 1.90
N ARG A 157 -12.84 -8.81 2.39
CA ARG A 157 -13.10 -10.12 3.01
C ARG A 157 -12.60 -10.21 4.42
N ASP A 158 -11.33 -9.84 4.61
CA ASP A 158 -10.62 -10.00 5.87
C ASP A 158 -9.78 -8.76 6.15
N LEU A 159 -10.37 -7.80 6.86
CA LEU A 159 -9.57 -6.74 7.46
C LEU A 159 -8.71 -7.34 8.58
N PRO A 160 -7.42 -7.00 8.65
CA PRO A 160 -6.60 -7.39 9.78
C PRO A 160 -7.29 -6.96 11.10
N PRO A 161 -7.40 -7.84 12.10
CA PRO A 161 -8.02 -7.52 13.39
C PRO A 161 -7.10 -6.63 14.22
N VAL A 162 -6.79 -5.44 13.70
CA VAL A 162 -5.87 -4.47 14.31
C VAL A 162 -6.67 -3.27 14.78
N HIS A 163 -6.53 -2.91 16.04
CA HIS A 163 -6.98 -1.63 16.55
C HIS A 163 -5.90 -0.58 16.31
N ALA A 164 -6.25 0.54 15.72
CA ALA A 164 -5.33 1.63 15.44
C ALA A 164 -5.92 2.98 15.83
N ASP A 165 -5.06 3.91 16.28
CA ASP A 165 -5.47 5.28 16.58
C ASP A 165 -5.82 6.05 15.30
N LEU A 166 -5.22 5.65 14.17
CA LEU A 166 -5.46 6.21 12.85
C LEU A 166 -5.63 5.10 11.83
N THR A 167 -6.73 5.15 11.07
CA THR A 167 -6.91 4.31 9.88
C THR A 167 -6.86 5.18 8.63
N LEU A 168 -5.97 4.83 7.70
CA LEU A 168 -5.85 5.46 6.39
C LEU A 168 -6.61 4.63 5.34
N LEU A 169 -7.45 5.29 4.57
CA LEU A 169 -8.19 4.76 3.42
C LEU A 169 -8.01 5.72 2.23
N LEU A 170 -6.79 5.85 1.74
CA LEU A 170 -6.44 6.85 0.74
C LEU A 170 -6.75 6.34 -0.67
N LYS A 171 -7.81 6.88 -1.30
CA LYS A 171 -8.33 6.49 -2.63
C LYS A 171 -8.79 5.04 -2.76
N THR A 172 -9.08 4.38 -1.66
CA THR A 172 -9.51 2.97 -1.65
C THR A 172 -10.99 2.84 -1.99
N ILE A 173 -11.83 3.77 -1.53
CA ILE A 173 -13.30 3.71 -1.65
C ILE A 173 -13.77 3.47 -3.11
N PRO A 174 -13.24 4.16 -4.13
CA PRO A 174 -13.65 3.90 -5.52
C PRO A 174 -13.32 2.49 -6.04
N CYS A 175 -12.47 1.74 -5.34
CA CYS A 175 -12.14 0.36 -5.69
C CYS A 175 -13.04 -0.67 -5.01
N LEU A 176 -13.89 -0.23 -4.08
CA LEU A 176 -14.77 -1.10 -3.29
C LEU A 176 -16.17 -1.23 -3.90
N GLU A 177 -16.50 -0.44 -4.93
CA GLU A 177 -17.74 -0.49 -5.72
C GLU A 177 -17.57 -1.42 -6.95
#